data_eed4a63e5aecc2c00416c1e82bcff45e
#
_entry.id   eed4a63e5aecc2c00416c1e82bcff45e
#
_cell.length_a   1.000
_cell.length_b   1.000
_cell.length_c   1.000
_cell.angle_alpha   90.00
_cell.angle_beta   90.00
_cell.angle_gamma   90.00
#
_symmetry.space_group_name_H-M   'P 1'
#
loop_
_entity.id
_entity.type
_entity.pdbx_description
1 polymer ?
#
loop_
_entity_poly.entity_id
_entity_poly.type
_entity_poly.pdbx_seq_one_letter_code
_entity_poly.pdbx_strand_id
1 'polypeptide(L)'
;MKLPKRLKWKHVSALYEAIAPELKASPAKLDSPEAGKVLVLAPHIDDESIGCGGAIIKHTMQGDPVMAVYFAGCTPERRKEADAAISILGISEKIFLEYEDKSLGSHPEIAEKLAATIREFRPDTVYLPSLFDRHNDHLAVNNYLCLAQKKSGLDFTVCAYEVWTPLVPNLAIDISAVMERKIKAVSAFKSQTAANDWLAAVEGLNRFRGITMACGEYAECFMRHRASKYRELWEGAFNA
;
A
#
# COMPACT_ATOMS: atom_id res chain seq x y z
N MET A 1 21.79 0.82 3.08
CA MET A 1 21.23 1.14 4.41
C MET A 1 20.82 -0.17 5.08
N LYS A 2 21.21 -0.41 6.34
CA LYS A 2 20.72 -1.60 7.07
C LYS A 2 19.33 -1.28 7.61
N LEU A 3 18.32 -2.00 7.14
CA LEU A 3 16.98 -1.91 7.69
C LEU A 3 17.00 -2.23 9.21
N PRO A 4 16.23 -1.51 10.02
CA PRO A 4 16.03 -1.92 11.40
C PRO A 4 15.34 -3.28 11.41
N LYS A 5 15.81 -4.21 12.23
CA LYS A 5 15.18 -5.54 12.39
C LYS A 5 13.72 -5.45 12.85
N ARG A 6 13.32 -4.31 13.37
CA ARG A 6 11.94 -3.95 13.75
C ARG A 6 11.82 -2.44 13.95
N LEU A 7 10.62 -1.91 13.79
CA LEU A 7 10.30 -0.53 14.11
C LEU A 7 10.52 -0.30 15.62
N LYS A 8 11.32 0.73 15.97
CA LYS A 8 11.57 1.14 17.36
C LYS A 8 10.88 2.47 17.63
N TRP A 9 10.59 2.78 18.89
CA TRP A 9 9.95 4.04 19.27
C TRP A 9 10.67 5.28 18.72
N LYS A 10 12.00 5.29 18.72
CA LYS A 10 12.77 6.40 18.14
C LYS A 10 12.46 6.63 16.64
N HIS A 11 12.14 5.58 15.87
CA HIS A 11 11.77 5.71 14.47
C HIS A 11 10.34 6.26 14.35
N VAL A 12 9.43 5.80 15.21
CA VAL A 12 8.04 6.27 15.25
C VAL A 12 7.98 7.75 15.64
N SER A 13 8.72 8.17 16.67
CA SER A 13 8.76 9.58 17.08
C SER A 13 9.36 10.47 16.00
N ALA A 14 10.47 10.06 15.37
CA ALA A 14 11.09 10.82 14.29
C ALA A 14 10.16 10.96 13.07
N LEU A 15 9.46 9.89 12.69
CA LEU A 15 8.42 9.95 11.64
C LEU A 15 7.28 10.89 12.04
N TYR A 16 6.78 10.76 13.25
CA TYR A 16 5.69 11.62 13.74
C TYR A 16 6.09 13.09 13.76
N GLU A 17 7.26 13.42 14.27
CA GLU A 17 7.80 14.79 14.28
C GLU A 17 7.97 15.36 12.87
N ALA A 18 8.42 14.53 11.92
CA ALA A 18 8.60 14.94 10.53
C ALA A 18 7.28 15.21 9.80
N ILE A 19 6.21 14.46 10.09
CA ILE A 19 4.90 14.62 9.44
C ILE A 19 3.96 15.55 10.21
N ALA A 20 4.18 15.77 11.51
CA ALA A 20 3.29 16.57 12.35
C ALA A 20 3.00 17.97 11.78
N PRO A 21 3.97 18.71 11.19
CA PRO A 21 3.70 20.00 10.56
C PRO A 21 2.75 19.93 9.35
N GLU A 22 2.64 18.75 8.72
CA GLU A 22 1.79 18.51 7.53
C GLU A 22 0.42 17.94 7.90
N LEU A 23 0.22 17.57 9.19
CA LEU A 23 -1.06 17.06 9.66
C LEU A 23 -2.09 18.19 9.65
N LYS A 24 -3.08 18.04 8.80
CA LYS A 24 -4.20 18.96 8.75
C LYS A 24 -5.34 18.43 9.62
N ALA A 25 -6.04 19.34 10.29
CA ALA A 25 -7.25 18.98 11.06
C ALA A 25 -8.32 18.29 10.19
N SER A 26 -8.28 18.53 8.88
CA SER A 26 -9.17 17.89 7.90
C SER A 26 -8.32 17.34 6.75
N PRO A 27 -8.15 16.02 6.62
CA PRO A 27 -7.55 15.38 5.45
C PRO A 27 -8.30 15.75 4.16
N ALA A 28 -7.61 15.67 3.02
CA ALA A 28 -8.27 15.77 1.72
C ALA A 28 -9.26 14.60 1.57
N LYS A 29 -10.44 14.89 0.99
CA LYS A 29 -11.49 13.90 0.75
C LYS A 29 -11.74 13.82 -0.74
N LEU A 30 -11.77 12.63 -1.28
CA LEU A 30 -12.01 12.38 -2.69
C LEU A 30 -13.12 11.35 -2.86
N ASP A 31 -14.04 11.62 -3.77
CA ASP A 31 -15.02 10.62 -4.21
C ASP A 31 -14.38 9.57 -5.12
N SER A 32 -13.30 9.94 -5.80
CA SER A 32 -12.50 9.03 -6.64
C SER A 32 -11.02 9.42 -6.58
N PRO A 33 -10.09 8.47 -6.71
CA PRO A 33 -8.67 8.77 -6.79
C PRO A 33 -8.34 9.57 -8.06
N GLU A 34 -7.17 10.25 -8.05
CA GLU A 34 -6.67 10.96 -9.22
C GLU A 34 -6.33 9.96 -10.34
N ALA A 35 -6.84 10.21 -11.57
CA ALA A 35 -6.63 9.33 -12.71
C ALA A 35 -5.15 9.22 -13.11
N GLY A 36 -4.76 8.07 -13.64
CA GLY A 36 -3.40 7.82 -14.13
C GLY A 36 -2.95 6.36 -13.99
N LYS A 37 -1.72 6.08 -14.35
CA LYS A 37 -1.11 4.75 -14.19
C LYS A 37 -0.81 4.45 -12.74
N VAL A 38 -1.29 3.31 -12.25
CA VAL A 38 -1.21 2.92 -10.84
C VAL A 38 -0.31 1.70 -10.66
N LEU A 39 0.70 1.83 -9.82
CA LEU A 39 1.54 0.72 -9.37
C LEU A 39 1.20 0.38 -7.92
N VAL A 40 0.82 -0.86 -7.65
CA VAL A 40 0.54 -1.34 -6.30
C VAL A 40 1.66 -2.27 -5.85
N LEU A 41 2.26 -1.96 -4.71
CA LEU A 41 3.31 -2.77 -4.10
C LEU A 41 2.72 -3.52 -2.90
N ALA A 42 2.49 -4.81 -3.08
CA ALA A 42 1.93 -5.70 -2.06
C ALA A 42 3.05 -6.62 -1.51
N PRO A 43 3.59 -6.36 -0.31
CA PRO A 43 4.59 -7.23 0.31
C PRO A 43 4.18 -8.69 0.32
N HIS A 44 2.92 -8.97 0.64
CA HIS A 44 2.32 -10.30 0.59
C HIS A 44 1.10 -10.31 -0.32
N ILE A 45 0.69 -11.50 -0.68
CA ILE A 45 -0.51 -11.73 -1.48
C ILE A 45 -1.73 -11.57 -0.57
N ASP A 46 -2.42 -10.44 -0.66
CA ASP A 46 -3.64 -9.97 0.00
C ASP A 46 -3.55 -8.50 0.47
N ASP A 47 -2.35 -7.98 0.70
CA ASP A 47 -2.15 -6.62 1.24
C ASP A 47 -2.81 -5.53 0.39
N GLU A 48 -2.82 -5.69 -0.94
CA GLU A 48 -3.45 -4.73 -1.85
C GLU A 48 -4.98 -4.70 -1.69
N SER A 49 -5.58 -5.88 -1.51
CA SER A 49 -7.02 -6.01 -1.33
C SER A 49 -7.47 -5.46 0.03
N ILE A 50 -6.68 -5.74 1.08
CA ILE A 50 -6.91 -5.26 2.44
C ILE A 50 -6.74 -3.75 2.51
N GLY A 51 -5.58 -3.23 2.05
CA GLY A 51 -5.17 -1.85 2.31
C GLY A 51 -5.74 -0.82 1.34
N CYS A 52 -5.87 -1.16 0.05
CA CYS A 52 -6.29 -0.21 -0.99
C CYS A 52 -7.21 -0.81 -2.07
N GLY A 53 -7.89 -1.91 -1.79
CA GLY A 53 -8.75 -2.60 -2.75
C GLY A 53 -9.89 -1.74 -3.29
N GLY A 54 -10.47 -0.88 -2.46
CA GLY A 54 -11.50 0.07 -2.88
C GLY A 54 -10.99 1.14 -3.84
N ALA A 55 -9.82 1.73 -3.54
CA ALA A 55 -9.14 2.68 -4.43
C ALA A 55 -8.76 2.02 -5.76
N ILE A 56 -8.22 0.78 -5.74
CA ILE A 56 -7.91 0.01 -6.95
C ILE A 56 -9.16 -0.17 -7.81
N ILE A 57 -10.29 -0.60 -7.22
CA ILE A 57 -11.54 -0.78 -7.96
C ILE A 57 -11.97 0.53 -8.61
N LYS A 58 -11.87 1.66 -7.91
CA LYS A 58 -12.23 2.96 -8.47
C LYS A 58 -11.32 3.37 -9.62
N HIS A 59 -10.01 3.14 -9.52
CA HIS A 59 -9.07 3.34 -10.63
C HIS A 59 -9.44 2.50 -11.85
N THR A 60 -9.69 1.20 -11.66
CA THR A 60 -10.04 0.31 -12.77
C THR A 60 -11.40 0.65 -13.39
N MET A 61 -12.36 1.14 -12.60
CA MET A 61 -13.66 1.65 -13.12
C MET A 61 -13.50 2.95 -13.92
N GLN A 62 -12.46 3.75 -13.66
CA GLN A 62 -12.12 4.94 -14.46
C GLN A 62 -11.35 4.60 -15.74
N GLY A 63 -10.94 3.33 -15.91
CA GLY A 63 -10.11 2.88 -17.03
C GLY A 63 -8.62 3.09 -16.82
N ASP A 64 -8.18 3.40 -15.61
CA ASP A 64 -6.75 3.55 -15.28
C ASP A 64 -6.02 2.20 -15.38
N PRO A 65 -4.83 2.14 -16.00
CA PRO A 65 -4.00 0.95 -15.98
C PRO A 65 -3.46 0.70 -14.56
N VAL A 66 -3.71 -0.49 -14.02
CA VAL A 66 -3.23 -0.89 -12.68
C VAL A 66 -2.33 -2.09 -12.80
N MET A 67 -1.08 -1.96 -12.30
CA MET A 67 -0.12 -3.05 -12.16
C MET A 67 0.10 -3.37 -10.68
N ALA A 68 0.06 -4.65 -10.30
CA ALA A 68 0.41 -5.10 -8.96
C ALA A 68 1.72 -5.88 -8.94
N VAL A 69 2.58 -5.59 -7.96
CA VAL A 69 3.81 -6.32 -7.68
C VAL A 69 3.68 -7.00 -6.33
N TYR A 70 3.70 -8.34 -6.32
CA TYR A 70 3.68 -9.17 -5.13
C TYR A 70 5.09 -9.66 -4.83
N PHE A 71 5.58 -9.40 -3.62
CA PHE A 71 6.97 -9.65 -3.28
C PHE A 71 7.20 -11.03 -2.71
N ALA A 72 6.42 -11.47 -1.72
CA ALA A 72 6.62 -12.69 -0.98
C ALA A 72 5.34 -13.53 -0.79
N GLY A 73 5.52 -14.77 -0.33
CA GLY A 73 4.41 -15.65 0.04
C GLY A 73 3.64 -16.25 -1.15
N CYS A 74 4.27 -16.34 -2.32
CA CYS A 74 3.66 -16.78 -3.57
C CYS A 74 3.55 -18.31 -3.71
N THR A 75 2.86 -19.00 -2.79
CA THR A 75 2.57 -20.43 -2.97
C THR A 75 1.56 -20.65 -4.13
N PRO A 76 1.52 -21.86 -4.73
CA PRO A 76 0.57 -22.16 -5.81
C PRO A 76 -0.90 -21.93 -5.42
N GLU A 77 -1.24 -22.21 -4.15
CA GLU A 77 -2.59 -21.94 -3.61
C GLU A 77 -2.87 -20.45 -3.54
N ARG A 78 -1.98 -19.67 -2.89
CA ARG A 78 -2.12 -18.22 -2.76
C ARG A 78 -2.14 -17.50 -4.11
N ARG A 79 -1.42 -18.02 -5.12
CA ARG A 79 -1.50 -17.47 -6.48
C ARG A 79 -2.88 -17.61 -7.10
N LYS A 80 -3.55 -18.75 -6.90
CA LYS A 80 -4.93 -18.96 -7.37
C LYS A 80 -5.90 -17.99 -6.67
N GLU A 81 -5.70 -17.80 -5.37
CA GLU A 81 -6.48 -16.83 -4.60
C GLU A 81 -6.24 -15.40 -5.10
N ALA A 82 -4.97 -15.03 -5.34
CA ALA A 82 -4.59 -13.75 -5.92
C ALA A 82 -5.20 -13.54 -7.31
N ASP A 83 -5.17 -14.54 -8.19
CA ASP A 83 -5.76 -14.45 -9.53
C ASP A 83 -7.27 -14.16 -9.47
N ALA A 84 -7.97 -14.76 -8.51
CA ALA A 84 -9.38 -14.48 -8.27
C ALA A 84 -9.60 -13.05 -7.75
N ALA A 85 -8.80 -12.59 -6.77
CA ALA A 85 -8.87 -11.23 -6.25
C ALA A 85 -8.52 -10.19 -7.33
N ILE A 86 -7.44 -10.39 -8.10
CA ILE A 86 -7.01 -9.57 -9.23
C ILE A 86 -8.13 -9.37 -10.25
N SER A 87 -8.84 -10.45 -10.59
CA SER A 87 -9.99 -10.38 -11.48
C SER A 87 -11.14 -9.55 -10.90
N ILE A 88 -11.42 -9.68 -9.61
CA ILE A 88 -12.44 -8.90 -8.91
C ILE A 88 -12.03 -7.42 -8.84
N LEU A 89 -10.78 -7.12 -8.53
CA LEU A 89 -10.25 -5.76 -8.46
C LEU A 89 -10.16 -5.09 -9.84
N GLY A 90 -9.99 -5.87 -10.91
CA GLY A 90 -9.82 -5.39 -12.28
C GLY A 90 -8.37 -5.00 -12.60
N ILE A 91 -7.38 -5.50 -11.85
CA ILE A 91 -5.96 -5.25 -12.08
C ILE A 91 -5.55 -5.80 -13.45
N SER A 92 -4.89 -4.99 -14.27
CA SER A 92 -4.56 -5.33 -15.66
C SER A 92 -3.24 -6.09 -15.80
N GLU A 93 -2.27 -5.81 -14.92
CA GLU A 93 -0.93 -6.40 -14.98
C GLU A 93 -0.48 -6.84 -13.58
N LYS A 94 0.31 -7.92 -13.53
CA LYS A 94 0.85 -8.43 -12.27
C LYS A 94 2.25 -9.01 -12.42
N ILE A 95 3.06 -8.85 -11.36
CA ILE A 95 4.39 -9.43 -11.22
C ILE A 95 4.46 -10.16 -9.88
N PHE A 96 4.89 -11.43 -9.88
CA PHE A 96 5.21 -12.17 -8.66
C PHE A 96 6.73 -12.32 -8.56
N LEU A 97 7.34 -11.77 -7.50
CA LEU A 97 8.80 -11.80 -7.29
C LEU A 97 9.27 -13.05 -6.56
N GLU A 98 8.37 -13.80 -5.93
CA GLU A 98 8.58 -15.15 -5.36
C GLU A 98 9.60 -15.24 -4.22
N TYR A 99 9.80 -14.18 -3.46
CA TYR A 99 10.64 -14.23 -2.26
C TYR A 99 9.93 -14.98 -1.13
N GLU A 100 10.72 -15.48 -0.17
CA GLU A 100 10.17 -16.10 1.04
C GLU A 100 9.56 -15.04 1.96
N ASP A 101 8.47 -15.41 2.65
CA ASP A 101 7.84 -14.61 3.70
C ASP A 101 8.87 -14.28 4.80
N LYS A 102 8.84 -13.07 5.32
CA LYS A 102 9.75 -12.53 6.36
C LYS A 102 11.22 -12.40 5.93
N SER A 103 11.53 -12.55 4.63
CA SER A 103 12.91 -12.49 4.12
C SER A 103 13.24 -11.20 3.36
N LEU A 104 12.25 -10.37 3.01
CA LEU A 104 12.43 -9.27 2.07
C LEU A 104 13.58 -8.33 2.44
N GLY A 105 13.82 -8.09 3.73
CA GLY A 105 14.92 -7.25 4.19
C GLY A 105 16.33 -7.74 3.83
N SER A 106 16.48 -8.95 3.32
CA SER A 106 17.77 -9.58 2.97
C SER A 106 18.08 -9.55 1.47
N HIS A 107 17.20 -8.92 0.64
CA HIS A 107 17.24 -8.98 -0.82
C HIS A 107 17.46 -7.58 -1.46
N PRO A 108 18.69 -7.02 -1.39
CA PRO A 108 18.96 -5.66 -1.89
C PRO A 108 18.71 -5.49 -3.40
N GLU A 109 18.73 -6.58 -4.18
CA GLU A 109 18.43 -6.58 -5.61
C GLU A 109 16.99 -6.19 -5.94
N ILE A 110 16.07 -6.26 -4.97
CA ILE A 110 14.67 -5.82 -5.12
C ILE A 110 14.62 -4.34 -5.52
N ALA A 111 15.50 -3.51 -4.96
CA ALA A 111 15.53 -2.08 -5.30
C ALA A 111 15.82 -1.84 -6.78
N GLU A 112 16.68 -2.66 -7.42
CA GLU A 112 16.99 -2.53 -8.83
C GLU A 112 15.84 -3.04 -9.71
N LYS A 113 15.27 -4.19 -9.36
CA LYS A 113 14.08 -4.72 -10.05
C LYS A 113 12.92 -3.71 -10.01
N LEU A 114 12.65 -3.13 -8.84
CA LEU A 114 11.60 -2.14 -8.68
C LEU A 114 11.89 -0.84 -9.45
N ALA A 115 13.15 -0.39 -9.47
CA ALA A 115 13.55 0.77 -10.26
C ALA A 115 13.36 0.54 -11.78
N ALA A 116 13.63 -0.68 -12.27
CA ALA A 116 13.36 -1.06 -13.64
C ALA A 116 11.85 -1.03 -13.94
N THR A 117 11.04 -1.66 -13.08
CA THR A 117 9.57 -1.64 -13.20
C THR A 117 9.02 -0.20 -13.22
N ILE A 118 9.50 0.68 -12.34
CA ILE A 118 9.08 2.09 -12.29
C ILE A 118 9.46 2.83 -13.59
N ARG A 119 10.66 2.61 -14.13
CA ARG A 119 11.10 3.23 -15.39
C ARG A 119 10.27 2.78 -16.60
N GLU A 120 9.91 1.50 -16.64
CA GLU A 120 9.13 0.91 -17.73
C GLU A 120 7.66 1.30 -17.63
N PHE A 121 7.02 1.07 -16.49
CA PHE A 121 5.61 1.34 -16.31
C PHE A 121 5.29 2.83 -16.20
N ARG A 122 6.20 3.64 -15.61
CA ARG A 122 6.05 5.10 -15.40
C ARG A 122 4.75 5.43 -14.63
N PRO A 123 4.60 4.98 -13.40
CA PRO A 123 3.38 5.21 -12.63
C PRO A 123 3.19 6.70 -12.30
N ASP A 124 1.93 7.15 -12.28
CA ASP A 124 1.54 8.44 -11.72
C ASP A 124 1.34 8.32 -10.21
N THR A 125 0.80 7.17 -9.77
CA THR A 125 0.56 6.87 -8.35
C THR A 125 1.10 5.49 -7.98
N VAL A 126 1.74 5.41 -6.81
CA VAL A 126 2.22 4.16 -6.20
C VAL A 126 1.53 3.95 -4.86
N TYR A 127 0.87 2.82 -4.69
CA TYR A 127 0.31 2.36 -3.42
C TYR A 127 1.24 1.35 -2.75
N LEU A 128 1.45 1.48 -1.43
CA LEU A 128 2.22 0.53 -0.63
C LEU A 128 1.82 0.63 0.85
N PRO A 129 2.22 -0.34 1.73
CA PRO A 129 1.95 -0.22 3.15
C PRO A 129 2.61 1.00 3.79
N SER A 130 1.99 1.51 4.85
CA SER A 130 2.44 2.68 5.59
C SER A 130 3.86 2.52 6.16
N LEU A 131 4.59 3.65 6.29
CA LEU A 131 5.87 3.78 7.03
C LEU A 131 5.75 3.34 8.51
N PHE A 132 4.54 3.39 9.08
CA PHE A 132 4.25 3.00 10.45
C PHE A 132 3.84 1.53 10.61
N ASP A 133 3.80 0.78 9.50
CA ASP A 133 3.42 -0.63 9.59
C ASP A 133 4.46 -1.42 10.38
N ARG A 134 3.98 -2.30 11.27
CA ARG A 134 4.85 -3.08 12.17
C ARG A 134 5.46 -4.32 11.53
N HIS A 135 5.05 -4.69 10.30
CA HIS A 135 5.57 -5.87 9.63
C HIS A 135 6.91 -5.57 8.95
N ASN A 136 7.94 -6.40 9.19
CA ASN A 136 9.29 -6.15 8.68
C ASN A 136 9.35 -6.12 7.14
N ASP A 137 8.59 -6.97 6.46
CA ASP A 137 8.56 -6.99 4.99
C ASP A 137 7.90 -5.73 4.43
N HIS A 138 6.89 -5.17 5.13
CA HIS A 138 6.30 -3.87 4.77
C HIS A 138 7.32 -2.75 4.87
N LEU A 139 8.11 -2.73 5.94
CA LEU A 139 9.23 -1.79 6.08
C LEU A 139 10.30 -1.99 5.00
N ALA A 140 10.58 -3.25 4.62
CA ALA A 140 11.52 -3.55 3.54
C ALA A 140 11.06 -2.99 2.20
N VAL A 141 9.78 -3.16 1.84
CA VAL A 141 9.21 -2.62 0.60
C VAL A 141 9.26 -1.09 0.59
N ASN A 142 9.00 -0.43 1.73
CA ASN A 142 9.18 1.02 1.87
C ASN A 142 10.62 1.46 1.56
N ASN A 143 11.61 0.76 2.13
CA ASN A 143 13.02 1.04 1.86
C ASN A 143 13.35 0.84 0.37
N TYR A 144 12.84 -0.23 -0.24
CA TYR A 144 13.11 -0.51 -1.65
C TYR A 144 12.44 0.50 -2.57
N LEU A 145 11.24 1.00 -2.24
CA LEU A 145 10.62 2.09 -2.99
C LEU A 145 11.50 3.36 -2.93
N CYS A 146 11.99 3.74 -1.76
CA CYS A 146 12.86 4.92 -1.61
C CYS A 146 14.16 4.78 -2.41
N LEU A 147 14.80 3.61 -2.39
CA LEU A 147 15.99 3.32 -3.18
C LEU A 147 15.69 3.29 -4.69
N ALA A 148 14.58 2.69 -5.08
CA ALA A 148 14.15 2.60 -6.48
C ALA A 148 13.78 3.99 -7.03
N GLN A 149 13.12 4.83 -6.26
CA GLN A 149 12.81 6.21 -6.62
C GLN A 149 14.09 6.99 -6.93
N LYS A 150 15.09 6.89 -6.05
CA LYS A 150 16.40 7.53 -6.26
C LYS A 150 17.10 7.04 -7.52
N LYS A 151 17.03 5.72 -7.81
CA LYS A 151 17.64 5.08 -8.98
C LYS A 151 16.87 5.37 -10.29
N SER A 152 15.57 5.47 -10.25
CA SER A 152 14.73 5.74 -11.41
C SER A 152 14.81 7.21 -11.85
N GLY A 153 15.02 8.12 -10.88
CA GLY A 153 14.97 9.57 -11.11
C GLY A 153 13.57 10.10 -11.39
N LEU A 154 12.54 9.25 -11.31
CA LEU A 154 11.14 9.64 -11.52
C LEU A 154 10.51 10.10 -10.21
N ASP A 155 9.56 11.02 -10.31
CA ASP A 155 8.77 11.49 -9.18
C ASP A 155 7.28 11.28 -9.47
N PHE A 156 6.61 10.58 -8.57
CA PHE A 156 5.22 10.18 -8.64
C PHE A 156 4.53 10.41 -7.30
N THR A 157 3.21 10.27 -7.26
CA THR A 157 2.47 10.30 -6.00
C THR A 157 2.61 8.96 -5.27
N VAL A 158 2.90 9.00 -3.98
CA VAL A 158 2.87 7.83 -3.08
C VAL A 158 1.65 7.94 -2.19
N CYS A 159 0.85 6.88 -2.14
CA CYS A 159 -0.29 6.70 -1.26
C CYS A 159 -0.02 5.48 -0.35
N ALA A 160 0.45 5.74 0.85
CA ALA A 160 0.72 4.67 1.81
C ALA A 160 -0.58 4.24 2.52
N TYR A 161 -0.88 2.93 2.50
CA TYR A 161 -2.11 2.35 3.02
C TYR A 161 -1.94 1.61 4.35
N GLU A 162 -3.07 1.28 4.98
CA GLU A 162 -3.16 0.59 6.28
C GLU A 162 -3.31 -0.92 6.10
N VAL A 163 -2.52 -1.72 6.85
CA VAL A 163 -2.73 -3.17 7.02
C VAL A 163 -2.65 -3.51 8.50
N TRP A 164 -1.44 -3.67 9.06
CA TRP A 164 -1.24 -4.07 10.46
C TRP A 164 -1.29 -2.91 11.45
N THR A 165 -1.14 -1.69 10.99
CA THR A 165 -1.08 -0.51 11.86
C THR A 165 -1.85 0.64 11.23
N PRO A 166 -2.85 1.19 11.95
CA PRO A 166 -3.54 2.41 11.52
C PRO A 166 -2.57 3.58 11.39
N LEU A 167 -2.77 4.42 10.39
CA LEU A 167 -1.97 5.62 10.13
C LEU A 167 -2.71 6.91 10.51
N VAL A 168 -1.98 8.02 10.55
CA VAL A 168 -2.58 9.36 10.58
C VAL A 168 -2.72 9.83 9.13
N PRO A 169 -3.95 9.91 8.60
CA PRO A 169 -4.17 10.16 7.17
C PRO A 169 -4.10 11.65 6.84
N ASN A 170 -3.66 11.94 5.61
CA ASN A 170 -3.86 13.24 4.99
C ASN A 170 -4.76 13.17 3.73
N LEU A 171 -5.20 11.95 3.37
CA LEU A 171 -6.13 11.67 2.29
C LEU A 171 -7.12 10.59 2.73
N ALA A 172 -8.40 10.80 2.43
CA ALA A 172 -9.47 9.79 2.51
C ALA A 172 -10.16 9.67 1.14
N ILE A 173 -10.45 8.44 0.73
CA ILE A 173 -11.19 8.14 -0.50
C ILE A 173 -12.48 7.42 -0.10
N ASP A 174 -13.63 7.95 -0.52
CA ASP A 174 -14.91 7.28 -0.34
C ASP A 174 -14.95 5.99 -1.18
N ILE A 175 -15.16 4.87 -0.52
CA ILE A 175 -15.27 3.55 -1.16
C ILE A 175 -16.66 2.91 -0.96
N SER A 176 -17.63 3.67 -0.47
CA SER A 176 -18.96 3.14 -0.11
C SER A 176 -19.60 2.37 -1.25
N ALA A 177 -19.56 2.92 -2.48
CA ALA A 177 -20.15 2.29 -3.66
C ALA A 177 -19.44 1.01 -4.12
N VAL A 178 -18.21 0.76 -3.67
CA VAL A 178 -17.39 -0.39 -4.09
C VAL A 178 -17.02 -1.32 -2.95
N MET A 179 -17.50 -1.06 -1.74
CA MET A 179 -17.14 -1.83 -0.53
C MET A 179 -17.49 -3.31 -0.66
N GLU A 180 -18.67 -3.65 -1.17
CA GLU A 180 -19.05 -5.05 -1.40
C GLU A 180 -18.05 -5.77 -2.34
N ARG A 181 -17.61 -5.08 -3.41
CA ARG A 181 -16.64 -5.62 -4.35
C ARG A 181 -15.28 -5.80 -3.70
N LYS A 182 -14.86 -4.86 -2.83
CA LYS A 182 -13.63 -4.99 -2.01
C LYS A 182 -13.72 -6.20 -1.09
N ILE A 183 -14.82 -6.38 -0.36
CA ILE A 183 -15.02 -7.54 0.53
C ILE A 183 -14.97 -8.86 -0.25
N LYS A 184 -15.53 -8.92 -1.46
CA LYS A 184 -15.40 -10.09 -2.33
C LYS A 184 -13.95 -10.38 -2.71
N ALA A 185 -13.14 -9.34 -2.99
CA ALA A 185 -11.72 -9.53 -3.28
C ALA A 185 -10.95 -10.06 -2.06
N VAL A 186 -11.16 -9.49 -0.88
CA VAL A 186 -10.55 -9.99 0.38
C VAL A 186 -10.99 -11.43 0.67
N SER A 187 -12.25 -11.78 0.44
CA SER A 187 -12.78 -13.13 0.67
C SER A 187 -12.23 -14.20 -0.28
N ALA A 188 -11.57 -13.80 -1.38
CA ALA A 188 -10.91 -14.73 -2.29
C ALA A 188 -9.67 -15.38 -1.63
N PHE A 189 -9.05 -14.73 -0.64
CA PHE A 189 -7.88 -15.23 0.09
C PHE A 189 -8.30 -16.16 1.25
N LYS A 190 -8.87 -17.30 0.93
CA LYS A 190 -9.39 -18.27 1.92
C LYS A 190 -8.34 -18.75 2.90
N SER A 191 -7.11 -18.97 2.44
CA SER A 191 -5.99 -19.39 3.28
C SER A 191 -5.64 -18.34 4.34
N GLN A 192 -5.86 -17.05 4.05
CA GLN A 192 -5.56 -15.94 4.95
C GLN A 192 -6.74 -15.59 5.86
N THR A 193 -7.95 -15.59 5.32
CA THR A 193 -9.18 -15.32 6.09
C THR A 193 -9.52 -16.45 7.07
N ALA A 194 -9.04 -17.67 6.82
CA ALA A 194 -9.16 -18.78 7.78
C ALA A 194 -8.26 -18.60 9.02
N ALA A 195 -7.12 -17.90 8.88
CA ALA A 195 -6.19 -17.65 9.96
C ALA A 195 -6.56 -16.43 10.82
N ASN A 196 -7.12 -15.40 10.18
CA ASN A 196 -7.53 -14.14 10.81
C ASN A 196 -8.82 -13.64 10.17
N ASP A 197 -9.70 -13.05 10.96
CA ASP A 197 -10.95 -12.45 10.45
C ASP A 197 -10.67 -11.10 9.76
N TRP A 198 -10.00 -11.19 8.61
CA TRP A 198 -9.70 -10.02 7.79
C TRP A 198 -10.96 -9.33 7.24
N LEU A 199 -12.06 -10.07 7.06
CA LEU A 199 -13.31 -9.48 6.56
C LEU A 199 -13.87 -8.49 7.59
N ALA A 200 -13.99 -8.90 8.86
CA ALA A 200 -14.44 -8.02 9.92
C ALA A 200 -13.46 -6.85 10.17
N ALA A 201 -12.14 -7.12 10.11
CA ALA A 201 -11.13 -6.09 10.29
C ALA A 201 -11.19 -5.00 9.19
N VAL A 202 -11.30 -5.39 7.93
CA VAL A 202 -11.39 -4.47 6.78
C VAL A 202 -12.69 -3.68 6.84
N GLU A 203 -13.83 -4.35 7.08
CA GLU A 203 -15.12 -3.68 7.19
C GLU A 203 -15.13 -2.67 8.34
N GLY A 204 -14.68 -3.09 9.53
CA GLY A 204 -14.62 -2.25 10.72
C GLY A 204 -13.72 -1.02 10.54
N LEU A 205 -12.51 -1.19 9.99
CA LEU A 205 -11.59 -0.09 9.74
C LEU A 205 -12.15 0.88 8.71
N ASN A 206 -12.64 0.40 7.58
CA ASN A 206 -13.15 1.28 6.53
C ASN A 206 -14.43 2.01 6.95
N ARG A 207 -15.28 1.37 7.77
CA ARG A 207 -16.44 2.02 8.40
C ARG A 207 -16.02 3.12 9.37
N PHE A 208 -15.07 2.81 10.26
CA PHE A 208 -14.50 3.80 11.19
C PHE A 208 -13.93 5.00 10.42
N ARG A 209 -13.20 4.76 9.33
CA ARG A 209 -12.63 5.82 8.50
C ARG A 209 -13.70 6.64 7.79
N GLY A 210 -14.74 6.03 7.25
CA GLY A 210 -15.87 6.74 6.67
C GLY A 210 -16.50 7.75 7.63
N ILE A 211 -16.81 7.30 8.85
CA ILE A 211 -17.41 8.11 9.90
C ILE A 211 -16.45 9.21 10.39
N THR A 212 -15.23 8.83 10.79
CA THR A 212 -14.29 9.78 11.43
C THR A 212 -13.72 10.82 10.47
N MET A 213 -13.62 10.48 9.19
CA MET A 213 -13.18 11.40 8.13
C MET A 213 -14.37 12.15 7.50
N ALA A 214 -15.61 11.81 7.83
CA ALA A 214 -16.81 12.30 7.14
C ALA A 214 -16.67 12.17 5.61
N CYS A 215 -16.32 10.95 5.15
CA CYS A 215 -16.02 10.61 3.77
C CYS A 215 -16.75 9.34 3.37
N GLY A 216 -18.06 9.45 3.15
CA GLY A 216 -18.95 8.34 2.85
C GLY A 216 -19.25 7.42 4.04
N GLU A 217 -19.90 6.29 3.76
CA GLU A 217 -20.16 5.22 4.74
C GLU A 217 -18.91 4.42 5.04
N TYR A 218 -18.10 4.18 4.01
CA TYR A 218 -16.81 3.49 4.07
C TYR A 218 -15.75 4.31 3.36
N ALA A 219 -14.57 4.46 3.96
CA ALA A 219 -13.44 5.13 3.34
C ALA A 219 -12.16 4.33 3.51
N GLU A 220 -11.26 4.43 2.54
CA GLU A 220 -9.86 4.08 2.66
C GLU A 220 -9.04 5.34 2.96
N CYS A 221 -8.08 5.22 3.86
CA CYS A 221 -7.25 6.33 4.28
C CYS A 221 -5.78 6.10 3.91
N PHE A 222 -5.13 7.20 3.53
CA PHE A 222 -3.76 7.18 3.02
C PHE A 222 -2.92 8.30 3.62
N MET A 223 -1.62 8.05 3.71
CA MET A 223 -0.61 9.09 3.83
C MET A 223 -0.07 9.36 2.43
N ARG A 224 -0.44 10.51 1.84
CA ARG A 224 -0.11 10.89 0.47
C ARG A 224 1.00 11.93 0.44
N HIS A 225 2.06 11.64 -0.32
CA HIS A 225 3.16 12.57 -0.61
C HIS A 225 3.72 12.37 -2.02
N ARG A 226 4.48 13.35 -2.51
CA ARG A 226 5.38 13.11 -3.65
C ARG A 226 6.47 12.12 -3.23
N ALA A 227 6.93 11.27 -4.15
CA ALA A 227 7.88 10.20 -3.83
C ALA A 227 9.22 10.74 -3.31
N SER A 228 9.66 11.90 -3.79
CA SER A 228 10.81 12.62 -3.24
C SER A 228 10.64 12.97 -1.76
N LYS A 229 9.47 13.53 -1.38
CA LYS A 229 9.15 13.86 0.01
C LYS A 229 8.99 12.61 0.87
N TYR A 230 8.34 11.58 0.34
CA TYR A 230 8.17 10.30 1.04
C TYR A 230 9.52 9.67 1.39
N ARG A 231 10.49 9.74 0.46
CA ARG A 231 11.86 9.29 0.69
C ARG A 231 12.57 10.12 1.76
N GLU A 232 12.42 11.45 1.75
CA GLU A 232 12.99 12.33 2.80
C GLU A 232 12.47 11.95 4.20
N LEU A 233 11.16 11.70 4.34
CA LEU A 233 10.56 11.23 5.60
C LEU A 233 11.18 9.90 6.05
N TRP A 234 11.32 8.96 5.13
CA TRP A 234 11.96 7.67 5.40
C TRP A 234 13.42 7.84 5.85
N GLU A 235 14.23 8.57 5.07
CA GLU A 235 15.64 8.80 5.36
C GLU A 235 15.83 9.53 6.69
N GLY A 236 15.01 10.53 7.00
CA GLY A 236 15.04 11.26 8.26
C GLY A 236 14.77 10.36 9.48
N ALA A 237 13.82 9.42 9.36
CA ALA A 237 13.47 8.54 10.46
C ALA A 237 14.44 7.37 10.68
N PHE A 238 15.02 6.82 9.60
CA PHE A 238 15.79 5.58 9.66
C PHE A 238 17.30 5.75 9.49
N ASN A 239 17.79 6.95 9.12
CA ASN A 239 19.22 7.28 9.06
C ASN A 239 19.68 8.15 10.26
N ALA A 240 18.76 8.54 11.15
CA ALA A 240 19.05 9.31 12.36
C ALA A 240 19.58 8.43 13.53
#